data_bde98ff979f936bec2b397c95fa7a792
#
_entry.id   bde98ff979f936bec2b397c95fa7a792
#
_cell.length_a   1.000
_cell.length_b   1.000
_cell.length_c   1.000
_cell.angle_alpha   90.00
_cell.angle_beta   90.00
_cell.angle_gamma   90.00
#
_symmetry.space_group_name_H-M   'P 1'
#
loop_
_entity.id
_entity.type
_entity.pdbx_description
1 polymer ?
#
loop_
_entity_poly.entity_id
_entity_poly.type
_entity_poly.pdbx_seq_one_letter_code
_entity_poly.pdbx_strand_id
1 'polypeptide(L)'
;MSNTIFMMMAAGGVAEQPIDGQTGVWLKSGDVTLSRGMKMTGAVVSSGRKQFVYSKGEARYTQCLGVGDVLVSNGGVASNCCISGLSNKGRLLVYAGGTAVSCVLQSGEIHVNGYPSAATLVDAVAHGGPVRFQNYANVSNFTISGGTLNAGEGGGPKRIYGMNVCGGVANIYGNTVLSGAAVHAGGVLNVSSGGRAVNAVAPEAGIITARSGGIISGGSAGGAGYYVAYSGGVLSGIALSSGGSAFGYGGGVSGATVGSGARLRLTSSGSFANDIAVERAGYLYVSAGCGASAIVVASNANLLVFSGGTALAVTSNAGANVTVSSGGYIEYA
;
A
#
# COMPACT_ATOMS: atom_id res chain seq x y z
N MET A 1 7.02 -41.15 12.64
CA MET A 1 5.58 -41.14 12.97
C MET A 1 4.83 -40.84 11.70
N SER A 2 4.08 -41.82 11.20
CA SER A 2 3.34 -41.75 9.95
C SER A 2 2.18 -40.76 10.10
N ASN A 3 2.23 -39.61 9.39
CA ASN A 3 1.10 -38.70 9.31
C ASN A 3 0.05 -39.31 8.40
N THR A 4 -0.93 -39.95 8.95
CA THR A 4 -2.12 -40.41 8.22
C THR A 4 -2.94 -39.21 7.83
N ILE A 5 -2.96 -38.85 6.54
CA ILE A 5 -3.80 -37.80 5.98
C ILE A 5 -5.21 -38.42 5.86
N PHE A 6 -6.13 -38.06 6.75
CA PHE A 6 -7.53 -38.32 6.57
C PHE A 6 -8.14 -37.25 5.64
N MET A 7 -8.46 -37.65 4.43
CA MET A 7 -9.22 -36.83 3.51
C MET A 7 -10.71 -37.20 3.61
N MET A 8 -11.53 -36.26 4.08
CA MET A 8 -12.97 -36.30 3.77
C MET A 8 -13.19 -35.55 2.47
N MET A 9 -13.49 -36.29 1.43
CA MET A 9 -13.84 -35.74 0.14
C MET A 9 -15.35 -35.47 0.12
N ALA A 10 -15.77 -34.31 -0.34
CA ALA A 10 -17.13 -34.11 -0.79
C ALA A 10 -17.37 -35.08 -1.98
N ALA A 11 -18.57 -35.61 -2.08
CA ALA A 11 -18.91 -36.67 -3.05
C ALA A 11 -18.31 -36.41 -4.43
N GLY A 12 -17.41 -37.28 -4.87
CA GLY A 12 -16.85 -37.31 -6.23
C GLY A 12 -15.38 -36.83 -6.36
N GLY A 13 -14.69 -36.41 -5.28
CA GLY A 13 -13.29 -36.01 -5.37
C GLY A 13 -12.31 -37.17 -5.20
N VAL A 14 -11.33 -37.33 -6.10
CA VAL A 14 -10.22 -38.29 -5.95
C VAL A 14 -8.93 -37.52 -5.71
N ALA A 15 -8.25 -37.82 -4.59
CA ALA A 15 -6.89 -37.36 -4.34
C ALA A 15 -5.92 -38.49 -4.69
N GLU A 16 -4.94 -38.21 -5.52
CA GLU A 16 -3.85 -39.16 -5.78
C GLU A 16 -2.67 -38.90 -4.85
N GLN A 17 -2.05 -39.96 -4.38
CA GLN A 17 -0.76 -39.93 -3.70
C GLN A 17 0.32 -39.42 -4.66
N PRO A 18 1.32 -38.67 -4.19
CA PRO A 18 2.41 -38.22 -5.05
C PRO A 18 3.13 -39.40 -5.68
N ILE A 19 3.36 -39.30 -6.97
CA ILE A 19 4.23 -40.23 -7.71
C ILE A 19 5.67 -39.84 -7.38
N ASP A 20 6.46 -40.82 -7.07
CA ASP A 20 7.85 -40.84 -6.66
C ASP A 20 8.64 -39.51 -6.81
N GLY A 21 9.04 -38.92 -5.69
CA GLY A 21 9.87 -37.69 -5.63
C GLY A 21 9.11 -36.34 -5.70
N GLN A 22 7.80 -36.32 -5.85
CA GLN A 22 6.98 -35.10 -5.74
C GLN A 22 6.25 -35.02 -4.40
N THR A 23 6.54 -34.02 -3.61
CA THR A 23 5.76 -33.68 -2.42
C THR A 23 4.50 -32.92 -2.83
N GLY A 24 3.34 -33.58 -2.89
CA GLY A 24 2.08 -32.91 -3.19
C GLY A 24 0.92 -33.88 -3.45
N VAL A 25 -0.29 -33.43 -3.15
CA VAL A 25 -1.54 -34.14 -3.47
C VAL A 25 -2.24 -33.41 -4.60
N TRP A 26 -2.34 -34.03 -5.75
CA TRP A 26 -3.07 -33.49 -6.90
C TRP A 26 -4.56 -33.67 -6.75
N LEU A 27 -5.34 -32.60 -6.88
CA LEU A 27 -6.80 -32.67 -6.90
C LEU A 27 -7.27 -32.95 -8.33
N LYS A 28 -7.35 -34.25 -8.72
CA LYS A 28 -7.74 -34.67 -10.07
C LYS A 28 -9.24 -34.59 -10.34
N SER A 29 -10.07 -34.81 -9.33
CA SER A 29 -11.52 -34.71 -9.49
C SER A 29 -12.16 -34.22 -8.19
N GLY A 30 -13.10 -33.27 -8.32
CA GLY A 30 -13.82 -32.68 -7.18
C GLY A 30 -13.05 -31.62 -6.41
N ASP A 31 -13.76 -30.95 -5.54
CA ASP A 31 -13.24 -29.96 -4.60
C ASP A 31 -12.82 -30.67 -3.30
N VAL A 32 -11.87 -30.07 -2.55
CA VAL A 32 -11.41 -30.60 -1.26
C VAL A 32 -11.78 -29.63 -0.15
N THR A 33 -12.25 -30.20 0.95
CA THR A 33 -12.62 -29.47 2.15
C THR A 33 -11.74 -29.89 3.33
N LEU A 34 -11.08 -28.90 3.93
CA LEU A 34 -10.31 -29.07 5.17
C LEU A 34 -11.04 -28.37 6.31
N SER A 35 -11.46 -29.14 7.32
CA SER A 35 -12.20 -28.64 8.47
C SER A 35 -11.87 -29.41 9.74
N ARG A 36 -12.33 -28.94 10.89
CA ARG A 36 -12.22 -29.63 12.20
C ARG A 36 -10.79 -30.09 12.54
N GLY A 37 -9.80 -29.27 12.25
CA GLY A 37 -8.39 -29.57 12.52
C GLY A 37 -7.71 -30.48 11.48
N MET A 38 -8.35 -30.77 10.36
CA MET A 38 -7.71 -31.46 9.24
C MET A 38 -6.58 -30.64 8.65
N LYS A 39 -5.49 -31.30 8.29
CA LYS A 39 -4.30 -30.66 7.72
C LYS A 39 -3.95 -31.29 6.37
N MET A 40 -3.58 -30.46 5.41
CA MET A 40 -3.08 -30.90 4.11
C MET A 40 -1.81 -30.13 3.76
N THR A 41 -0.81 -30.80 3.25
CA THR A 41 0.46 -30.19 2.86
C THR A 41 0.77 -30.54 1.41
N GLY A 42 1.21 -29.54 0.63
CA GLY A 42 1.66 -29.70 -0.75
C GLY A 42 0.55 -30.02 -1.74
N ALA A 43 -0.69 -29.60 -1.48
CA ALA A 43 -1.77 -29.78 -2.44
C ALA A 43 -1.54 -29.00 -3.74
N VAL A 44 -1.96 -29.58 -4.88
CA VAL A 44 -1.99 -28.87 -6.16
C VAL A 44 -3.43 -28.70 -6.60
N VAL A 45 -3.89 -27.45 -6.65
CA VAL A 45 -5.26 -27.06 -7.02
C VAL A 45 -5.23 -26.47 -8.41
N SER A 46 -5.86 -27.10 -9.38
CA SER A 46 -5.86 -26.68 -10.78
C SER A 46 -7.18 -27.02 -11.48
N SER A 47 -7.30 -26.65 -12.74
CA SER A 47 -8.43 -27.05 -13.60
C SER A 47 -9.81 -26.72 -13.05
N GLY A 48 -9.98 -25.53 -12.43
CA GLY A 48 -11.25 -25.07 -11.87
C GLY A 48 -11.62 -25.73 -10.54
N ARG A 49 -10.69 -26.45 -9.91
CA ARG A 49 -10.91 -27.06 -8.60
C ARG A 49 -10.76 -26.04 -7.46
N LYS A 50 -11.36 -26.39 -6.32
CA LYS A 50 -11.33 -25.53 -5.12
C LYS A 50 -10.84 -26.32 -3.92
N GLN A 51 -10.00 -25.66 -3.11
CA GLN A 51 -9.65 -26.11 -1.78
C GLN A 51 -10.34 -25.20 -0.76
N PHE A 52 -11.27 -25.74 -0.01
CA PHE A 52 -11.94 -25.02 1.08
C PHE A 52 -11.22 -25.30 2.40
N VAL A 53 -10.87 -24.25 3.14
CA VAL A 53 -10.17 -24.32 4.43
C VAL A 53 -10.97 -23.54 5.46
N TYR A 54 -11.60 -24.23 6.41
CA TYR A 54 -12.41 -23.60 7.46
C TYR A 54 -12.44 -24.42 8.74
N SER A 55 -13.04 -23.89 9.81
CA SER A 55 -13.25 -24.59 11.09
C SER A 55 -11.99 -25.26 11.63
N LYS A 56 -10.87 -24.52 11.75
CA LYS A 56 -9.56 -25.00 12.16
C LYS A 56 -8.89 -25.97 11.16
N GLY A 57 -9.35 -26.04 9.92
CA GLY A 57 -8.64 -26.70 8.83
C GLY A 57 -7.35 -25.94 8.49
N GLU A 58 -6.31 -26.64 8.04
CA GLU A 58 -5.01 -26.09 7.76
C GLU A 58 -4.49 -26.57 6.40
N ALA A 59 -4.23 -25.66 5.47
CA ALA A 59 -3.59 -25.91 4.18
C ALA A 59 -2.17 -25.33 4.20
N ARG A 60 -1.17 -26.14 3.87
CA ARG A 60 0.23 -25.69 3.81
C ARG A 60 0.85 -26.01 2.46
N TYR A 61 1.66 -25.08 1.94
CA TYR A 61 2.39 -25.23 0.66
C TYR A 61 1.48 -25.62 -0.51
N THR A 62 0.23 -25.15 -0.52
CA THR A 62 -0.68 -25.38 -1.63
C THR A 62 -0.22 -24.62 -2.85
N GLN A 63 -0.12 -25.30 -3.99
CA GLN A 63 0.10 -24.69 -5.30
C GLN A 63 -1.24 -24.53 -6.02
N CYS A 64 -1.63 -23.31 -6.28
CA CYS A 64 -2.83 -23.00 -7.05
C CYS A 64 -2.41 -22.67 -8.49
N LEU A 65 -2.74 -23.54 -9.43
CA LEU A 65 -2.31 -23.44 -10.82
C LEU A 65 -3.51 -23.18 -11.76
N GLY A 66 -3.28 -22.35 -12.77
CA GLY A 66 -4.26 -22.09 -13.81
C GLY A 66 -5.54 -21.42 -13.29
N VAL A 67 -6.61 -22.17 -13.15
CA VAL A 67 -7.94 -21.69 -12.70
C VAL A 67 -8.37 -22.27 -11.34
N GLY A 68 -7.44 -22.76 -10.55
CA GLY A 68 -7.73 -23.28 -9.20
C GLY A 68 -7.97 -22.19 -8.17
N ASP A 69 -8.75 -22.49 -7.14
CA ASP A 69 -9.05 -21.56 -6.04
C ASP A 69 -8.69 -22.16 -4.68
N VAL A 70 -8.08 -21.36 -3.80
CA VAL A 70 -7.94 -21.65 -2.37
C VAL A 70 -8.83 -20.69 -1.61
N LEU A 71 -9.85 -21.22 -0.91
CA LEU A 71 -10.82 -20.44 -0.14
C LEU A 71 -10.59 -20.68 1.36
N VAL A 72 -10.31 -19.62 2.10
CA VAL A 72 -10.00 -19.68 3.53
C VAL A 72 -11.02 -18.87 4.30
N SER A 73 -11.71 -19.48 5.27
CA SER A 73 -12.76 -18.80 6.05
C SER A 73 -12.96 -19.43 7.43
N ASN A 74 -13.73 -18.78 8.30
CA ASN A 74 -14.23 -19.35 9.56
C ASN A 74 -13.19 -20.10 10.40
N GLY A 75 -12.04 -19.48 10.66
CA GLY A 75 -10.95 -20.08 11.45
C GLY A 75 -10.08 -21.08 10.70
N GLY A 76 -10.21 -21.19 9.39
CA GLY A 76 -9.26 -21.89 8.52
C GLY A 76 -7.95 -21.12 8.35
N VAL A 77 -6.85 -21.83 8.13
CA VAL A 77 -5.53 -21.26 7.93
C VAL A 77 -4.89 -21.82 6.66
N ALA A 78 -4.45 -20.93 5.76
CA ALA A 78 -3.61 -21.28 4.62
C ALA A 78 -2.22 -20.66 4.79
N SER A 79 -1.17 -21.45 4.64
CA SER A 79 0.19 -20.96 4.81
C SER A 79 1.12 -21.41 3.71
N ASN A 80 2.07 -20.53 3.33
CA ASN A 80 3.07 -20.78 2.29
C ASN A 80 2.47 -21.22 0.95
N CYS A 81 1.27 -20.73 0.61
CA CYS A 81 0.62 -21.06 -0.65
C CYS A 81 1.22 -20.25 -1.79
N CYS A 82 1.37 -20.88 -2.96
CA CYS A 82 1.82 -20.23 -4.18
C CYS A 82 0.67 -20.18 -5.20
N ILE A 83 0.31 -19.00 -5.64
CA ILE A 83 -0.76 -18.76 -6.61
C ILE A 83 -0.13 -18.39 -7.94
N SER A 84 -0.29 -19.26 -8.95
CA SER A 84 0.26 -19.12 -10.30
C SER A 84 -0.85 -19.30 -11.35
N GLY A 85 -1.86 -18.42 -11.30
CA GLY A 85 -3.02 -18.48 -12.19
C GLY A 85 -2.74 -17.93 -13.58
N LEU A 86 -3.30 -18.51 -14.60
CA LEU A 86 -3.31 -17.96 -15.96
C LEU A 86 -4.42 -16.90 -16.06
N SER A 87 -4.09 -15.72 -16.61
CA SER A 87 -5.07 -14.65 -16.86
C SER A 87 -5.94 -14.29 -15.65
N ASN A 88 -5.33 -14.19 -14.46
CA ASN A 88 -5.99 -13.85 -13.19
C ASN A 88 -7.09 -14.84 -12.74
N LYS A 89 -6.99 -16.11 -13.12
CA LYS A 89 -8.00 -17.13 -12.78
C LYS A 89 -7.64 -18.01 -11.59
N GLY A 90 -6.36 -18.16 -11.24
CA GLY A 90 -5.98 -18.81 -9.98
C GLY A 90 -6.14 -17.84 -8.82
N ARG A 91 -6.81 -18.23 -7.73
CA ARG A 91 -7.15 -17.27 -6.67
C ARG A 91 -6.88 -17.80 -5.28
N LEU A 92 -6.39 -16.88 -4.43
CA LEU A 92 -6.44 -17.03 -2.98
C LEU A 92 -7.55 -16.10 -2.45
N LEU A 93 -8.61 -16.68 -1.92
CA LEU A 93 -9.78 -15.98 -1.42
C LEU A 93 -9.83 -16.13 0.10
N VAL A 94 -9.58 -15.06 0.84
CA VAL A 94 -9.61 -15.06 2.30
C VAL A 94 -10.87 -14.32 2.75
N TYR A 95 -11.79 -15.06 3.36
CA TYR A 95 -13.05 -14.54 3.84
C TYR A 95 -13.08 -14.42 5.36
N ALA A 96 -14.20 -13.97 5.89
CA ALA A 96 -14.46 -13.74 7.30
C ALA A 96 -13.92 -14.84 8.21
N GLY A 97 -13.07 -14.49 9.17
CA GLY A 97 -12.44 -15.40 10.11
C GLY A 97 -11.35 -16.30 9.51
N GLY A 98 -11.07 -16.21 8.22
CA GLY A 98 -9.96 -16.92 7.58
C GLY A 98 -8.62 -16.18 7.75
N THR A 99 -7.52 -16.93 7.73
CA THR A 99 -6.16 -16.41 7.84
C THR A 99 -5.28 -17.01 6.75
N ALA A 100 -4.58 -16.16 5.98
CA ALA A 100 -3.53 -16.58 5.07
C ALA A 100 -2.19 -16.00 5.51
N VAL A 101 -1.13 -16.83 5.52
CA VAL A 101 0.19 -16.45 6.01
C VAL A 101 1.27 -16.85 5.00
N SER A 102 2.22 -15.95 4.74
CA SER A 102 3.39 -16.20 3.88
C SER A 102 3.04 -16.72 2.48
N CYS A 103 1.91 -16.26 1.93
CA CYS A 103 1.46 -16.69 0.60
C CYS A 103 2.09 -15.82 -0.50
N VAL A 104 2.39 -16.43 -1.64
CA VAL A 104 3.01 -15.76 -2.77
C VAL A 104 2.06 -15.77 -3.97
N LEU A 105 1.79 -14.60 -4.53
CA LEU A 105 1.09 -14.42 -5.79
C LEU A 105 2.12 -14.18 -6.90
N GLN A 106 2.37 -15.16 -7.72
CA GLN A 106 3.17 -14.99 -8.94
C GLN A 106 2.32 -14.37 -10.06
N SER A 107 1.11 -14.90 -10.20
CA SER A 107 0.06 -14.41 -11.11
C SER A 107 -1.29 -14.93 -10.61
N GLY A 108 -2.39 -14.35 -11.06
CA GLY A 108 -3.72 -14.71 -10.55
C GLY A 108 -4.25 -13.59 -9.64
N GLU A 109 -5.02 -13.91 -8.61
CA GLU A 109 -5.66 -12.94 -7.74
C GLU A 109 -5.52 -13.30 -6.24
N ILE A 110 -5.25 -12.30 -5.40
CA ILE A 110 -5.50 -12.35 -3.95
C ILE A 110 -6.69 -11.46 -3.64
N HIS A 111 -7.69 -12.02 -2.98
CA HIS A 111 -8.86 -11.28 -2.51
C HIS A 111 -9.08 -11.54 -1.02
N VAL A 112 -8.98 -10.49 -0.22
CA VAL A 112 -9.23 -10.51 1.22
C VAL A 112 -10.50 -9.74 1.52
N ASN A 113 -11.54 -10.43 2.00
CA ASN A 113 -12.87 -9.86 2.23
C ASN A 113 -13.44 -10.36 3.56
N GLY A 114 -13.33 -9.55 4.61
CA GLY A 114 -13.83 -9.86 5.93
C GLY A 114 -15.23 -9.27 6.18
N TYR A 115 -16.30 -10.07 6.13
CA TYR A 115 -17.63 -9.65 6.58
C TYR A 115 -18.40 -10.88 7.09
N PRO A 116 -18.97 -10.84 8.30
CA PRO A 116 -18.98 -9.74 9.26
C PRO A 116 -17.75 -9.65 10.18
N SER A 117 -16.80 -10.59 10.10
CA SER A 117 -15.58 -10.62 10.90
C SER A 117 -14.34 -10.43 10.04
N ALA A 118 -13.21 -10.08 10.65
CA ALA A 118 -11.97 -9.82 9.92
C ALA A 118 -11.50 -11.04 9.11
N ALA A 119 -11.03 -10.79 7.90
CA ALA A 119 -10.18 -11.69 7.12
C ALA A 119 -8.74 -11.22 7.26
N THR A 120 -7.79 -12.13 7.48
CA THR A 120 -6.41 -11.78 7.82
C THR A 120 -5.43 -12.28 6.76
N LEU A 121 -4.51 -11.42 6.35
CA LEU A 121 -3.40 -11.74 5.45
C LEU A 121 -2.10 -11.24 6.08
N VAL A 122 -1.12 -12.12 6.24
CA VAL A 122 0.16 -11.82 6.90
C VAL A 122 1.33 -12.26 6.02
N ASP A 123 2.38 -11.46 5.95
CA ASP A 123 3.66 -11.78 5.29
C ASP A 123 3.52 -12.25 3.83
N ALA A 124 2.54 -11.73 3.09
CA ALA A 124 2.31 -12.16 1.72
C ALA A 124 3.03 -11.26 0.70
N VAL A 125 3.36 -11.85 -0.44
CA VAL A 125 4.06 -11.17 -1.54
C VAL A 125 3.27 -11.32 -2.84
N ALA A 126 3.07 -10.21 -3.55
CA ALA A 126 2.50 -10.20 -4.90
C ALA A 126 3.53 -9.70 -5.91
N HIS A 127 3.92 -10.58 -6.84
CA HIS A 127 4.79 -10.24 -7.98
C HIS A 127 4.01 -9.76 -9.21
N GLY A 128 2.71 -10.10 -9.30
CA GLY A 128 1.84 -9.67 -10.39
C GLY A 128 0.37 -9.97 -10.10
N GLY A 129 -0.51 -9.55 -11.00
CA GLY A 129 -1.96 -9.76 -10.85
C GLY A 129 -2.65 -8.77 -9.92
N PRO A 130 -3.99 -8.82 -9.86
CA PRO A 130 -4.79 -7.99 -8.99
C PRO A 130 -4.78 -8.50 -7.55
N VAL A 131 -4.70 -7.55 -6.62
CA VAL A 131 -4.89 -7.77 -5.19
C VAL A 131 -6.02 -6.88 -4.72
N ARG A 132 -6.98 -7.42 -3.96
CA ARG A 132 -8.14 -6.67 -3.46
C ARG A 132 -8.31 -6.86 -1.97
N PHE A 133 -8.40 -5.75 -1.23
CA PHE A 133 -8.75 -5.75 0.18
C PHE A 133 -10.10 -5.05 0.37
N GLN A 134 -11.08 -5.80 0.86
CA GLN A 134 -12.45 -5.33 1.01
C GLN A 134 -12.95 -5.51 2.44
N ASN A 135 -13.95 -4.73 2.81
CA ASN A 135 -14.62 -4.78 4.11
C ASN A 135 -13.64 -4.81 5.30
N TYR A 136 -13.73 -5.76 6.18
CA TYR A 136 -12.91 -5.89 7.39
C TYR A 136 -11.57 -6.63 7.12
N ALA A 137 -10.88 -6.30 6.03
CA ALA A 137 -9.55 -6.88 5.74
C ALA A 137 -8.52 -6.35 6.75
N ASN A 138 -7.76 -7.26 7.35
CA ASN A 138 -6.65 -6.99 8.24
C ASN A 138 -5.38 -7.57 7.62
N VAL A 139 -4.45 -6.71 7.23
CA VAL A 139 -3.28 -7.10 6.45
C VAL A 139 -2.02 -6.57 7.12
N SER A 140 -1.00 -7.43 7.23
CA SER A 140 0.30 -7.02 7.76
C SER A 140 1.46 -7.55 6.93
N ASN A 141 2.52 -6.75 6.83
CA ASN A 141 3.78 -7.07 6.12
C ASN A 141 3.54 -7.54 4.68
N PHE A 142 2.70 -6.82 3.94
CA PHE A 142 2.39 -7.14 2.55
C PHE A 142 3.39 -6.47 1.60
N THR A 143 3.96 -7.24 0.69
CA THR A 143 4.85 -6.72 -0.35
C THR A 143 4.20 -6.82 -1.72
N ILE A 144 4.18 -5.71 -2.46
CA ILE A 144 3.81 -5.67 -3.87
C ILE A 144 5.02 -5.26 -4.70
N SER A 145 5.47 -6.15 -5.58
CA SER A 145 6.58 -5.91 -6.51
C SER A 145 6.12 -5.81 -7.98
N GLY A 146 4.83 -6.05 -8.22
CA GLY A 146 4.18 -5.87 -9.52
C GLY A 146 2.66 -5.99 -9.41
N GLY A 147 1.94 -5.63 -10.46
CA GLY A 147 0.47 -5.66 -10.49
C GLY A 147 -0.17 -4.47 -9.77
N THR A 148 -1.42 -4.64 -9.36
CA THR A 148 -2.21 -3.57 -8.75
C THR A 148 -2.94 -4.06 -7.50
N LEU A 149 -2.72 -3.35 -6.39
CA LEU A 149 -3.51 -3.49 -5.18
C LEU A 149 -4.62 -2.43 -5.16
N ASN A 150 -5.85 -2.86 -4.89
CA ASN A 150 -6.98 -2.00 -4.60
C ASN A 150 -7.49 -2.30 -3.18
N ALA A 151 -7.34 -1.35 -2.27
CA ALA A 151 -7.81 -1.45 -0.90
C ALA A 151 -8.80 -0.31 -0.63
N GLY A 152 -10.09 -0.63 -0.58
CA GLY A 152 -11.10 0.41 -0.36
C GLY A 152 -12.53 0.00 -0.67
N GLU A 153 -12.73 -1.04 -1.44
CA GLU A 153 -14.05 -1.53 -1.77
C GLU A 153 -14.79 -2.07 -0.54
N GLY A 154 -16.12 -1.94 -0.53
CA GLY A 154 -16.97 -2.35 0.59
C GLY A 154 -16.99 -1.33 1.75
N GLY A 155 -17.98 -1.44 2.61
CA GLY A 155 -18.29 -0.46 3.67
C GLY A 155 -17.45 -0.59 4.94
N GLY A 156 -16.89 -1.76 5.23
CA GLY A 156 -16.16 -2.03 6.47
C GLY A 156 -14.73 -1.44 6.48
N PRO A 157 -14.18 -1.16 7.68
CA PRO A 157 -12.82 -0.67 7.81
C PRO A 157 -11.79 -1.72 7.34
N LYS A 158 -10.75 -1.25 6.66
CA LYS A 158 -9.60 -2.03 6.27
C LYS A 158 -8.36 -1.47 6.95
N ARG A 159 -7.50 -2.36 7.46
CA ARG A 159 -6.27 -1.98 8.14
C ARG A 159 -5.09 -2.70 7.51
N ILE A 160 -4.11 -1.94 7.11
CA ILE A 160 -2.88 -2.45 6.49
C ILE A 160 -1.70 -1.91 7.29
N TYR A 161 -0.82 -2.80 7.73
CA TYR A 161 0.36 -2.48 8.51
C TYR A 161 1.61 -2.98 7.80
N GLY A 162 2.64 -2.13 7.69
CA GLY A 162 3.95 -2.54 7.17
C GLY A 162 3.89 -3.01 5.71
N MET A 163 3.43 -2.16 4.80
CA MET A 163 3.38 -2.51 3.37
C MET A 163 4.65 -2.05 2.64
N ASN A 164 5.23 -2.92 1.81
CA ASN A 164 6.30 -2.58 0.89
C ASN A 164 5.78 -2.51 -0.54
N VAL A 165 6.00 -1.38 -1.21
CA VAL A 165 5.66 -1.17 -2.63
C VAL A 165 6.98 -1.04 -3.39
N CYS A 166 7.50 -2.17 -3.92
CA CYS A 166 8.79 -2.24 -4.62
C CYS A 166 8.64 -2.11 -6.14
N GLY A 167 7.41 -2.16 -6.63
CA GLY A 167 6.98 -2.00 -8.03
C GLY A 167 5.47 -2.11 -8.07
N GLY A 168 4.83 -1.82 -9.21
CA GLY A 168 3.38 -1.84 -9.29
C GLY A 168 2.71 -0.67 -8.56
N VAL A 169 1.39 -0.76 -8.36
CA VAL A 169 0.55 0.32 -7.86
C VAL A 169 -0.29 -0.13 -6.69
N ALA A 170 -0.26 0.62 -5.59
CA ALA A 170 -1.16 0.44 -4.45
C ALA A 170 -2.15 1.61 -4.37
N ASN A 171 -3.45 1.32 -4.47
CA ASN A 171 -4.53 2.28 -4.34
C ASN A 171 -5.24 2.10 -3.00
N ILE A 172 -5.20 3.11 -2.15
CA ILE A 172 -5.79 3.15 -0.82
C ILE A 172 -6.94 4.17 -0.83
N TYR A 173 -8.16 3.70 -0.60
CA TYR A 173 -9.36 4.55 -0.62
C TYR A 173 -10.44 3.97 0.29
N GLY A 174 -11.61 4.57 0.36
CA GLY A 174 -12.80 4.08 1.06
C GLY A 174 -12.48 3.47 2.44
N ASN A 175 -12.61 4.14 3.52
CA ASN A 175 -12.44 3.67 4.91
C ASN A 175 -11.22 2.70 5.12
N THR A 176 -10.09 2.98 4.47
CA THR A 176 -8.85 2.19 4.59
C THR A 176 -7.77 2.99 5.29
N VAL A 177 -7.14 2.40 6.29
CA VAL A 177 -5.98 2.95 6.97
C VAL A 177 -4.77 2.08 6.68
N LEU A 178 -3.74 2.70 6.10
CA LEU A 178 -2.41 2.12 5.88
C LEU A 178 -1.43 2.77 6.84
N SER A 179 -0.69 1.97 7.59
CA SER A 179 0.33 2.44 8.54
C SER A 179 1.70 1.83 8.22
N GLY A 180 2.72 2.67 8.14
CA GLY A 180 4.10 2.22 7.98
C GLY A 180 4.40 1.62 6.61
N ALA A 181 3.99 2.28 5.51
CA ALA A 181 4.37 1.84 4.17
C ALA A 181 5.75 2.34 3.76
N ALA A 182 6.52 1.50 3.06
CA ALA A 182 7.72 1.90 2.33
C ALA A 182 7.48 1.77 0.82
N VAL A 183 7.66 2.87 0.10
CA VAL A 183 7.48 2.93 -1.36
C VAL A 183 8.85 3.12 -2.00
N HIS A 184 9.34 2.07 -2.64
CA HIS A 184 10.67 2.00 -3.27
C HIS A 184 10.62 2.43 -4.74
N ALA A 185 11.76 2.46 -5.39
CA ALA A 185 11.89 2.80 -6.80
C ALA A 185 10.95 1.95 -7.69
N GLY A 186 10.19 2.60 -8.55
CA GLY A 186 9.18 1.96 -9.41
C GLY A 186 7.84 1.67 -8.73
N GLY A 187 7.74 1.84 -7.41
CA GLY A 187 6.48 1.71 -6.67
C GLY A 187 5.67 3.00 -6.65
N VAL A 188 4.35 2.87 -6.68
CA VAL A 188 3.40 3.99 -6.58
C VAL A 188 2.36 3.70 -5.52
N LEU A 189 2.21 4.60 -4.55
CA LEU A 189 1.14 4.59 -3.56
C LEU A 189 0.18 5.77 -3.84
N ASN A 190 -1.06 5.48 -4.18
CA ASN A 190 -2.12 6.45 -4.33
C ASN A 190 -3.07 6.38 -3.13
N VAL A 191 -3.32 7.50 -2.49
CA VAL A 191 -4.29 7.64 -1.41
C VAL A 191 -5.39 8.59 -1.88
N SER A 192 -6.63 8.14 -1.90
CA SER A 192 -7.76 8.90 -2.43
C SER A 192 -8.97 8.81 -1.49
N SER A 193 -10.08 9.36 -1.89
CA SER A 193 -11.28 9.58 -1.08
C SER A 193 -11.56 8.51 -0.01
N GLY A 194 -11.51 8.90 1.26
CA GLY A 194 -11.71 8.05 2.42
C GLY A 194 -10.51 7.16 2.80
N GLY A 195 -9.44 7.18 2.00
CA GLY A 195 -8.17 6.51 2.32
C GLY A 195 -7.26 7.38 3.20
N ARG A 196 -6.52 6.76 4.07
CA ARG A 196 -5.52 7.40 4.92
C ARG A 196 -4.23 6.58 4.96
N ALA A 197 -3.10 7.23 4.69
CA ALA A 197 -1.78 6.66 4.92
C ALA A 197 -1.08 7.41 6.07
N VAL A 198 -0.50 6.64 7.00
CA VAL A 198 0.20 7.17 8.18
C VAL A 198 1.64 6.66 8.14
N ASN A 199 2.61 7.58 8.29
CA ASN A 199 4.04 7.26 8.28
C ASN A 199 4.47 6.46 7.05
N ALA A 200 3.94 6.82 5.87
CA ALA A 200 4.40 6.25 4.61
C ALA A 200 5.72 6.91 4.20
N VAL A 201 6.72 6.14 3.79
CA VAL A 201 8.04 6.66 3.42
C VAL A 201 8.39 6.34 1.97
N ALA A 202 9.07 7.27 1.31
CA ALA A 202 9.67 7.10 -0.03
C ALA A 202 11.19 7.30 0.08
N PRO A 203 11.95 6.27 0.50
CA PRO A 203 13.40 6.42 0.75
C PRO A 203 14.22 6.54 -0.54
N GLU A 204 13.65 6.11 -1.64
CA GLU A 204 14.26 6.10 -2.98
C GLU A 204 13.30 6.79 -3.97
N ALA A 205 13.38 6.48 -5.27
CA ALA A 205 12.52 7.05 -6.30
C ALA A 205 11.07 6.53 -6.28
N GLY A 206 10.51 6.26 -5.10
CA GLY A 206 9.12 5.89 -4.90
C GLY A 206 8.19 7.10 -4.96
N ILE A 207 6.94 6.87 -5.34
CA ILE A 207 5.93 7.92 -5.51
C ILE A 207 4.78 7.72 -4.52
N ILE A 208 4.52 8.73 -3.70
CA ILE A 208 3.39 8.73 -2.77
C ILE A 208 2.46 9.89 -3.10
N THR A 209 1.21 9.59 -3.42
CA THR A 209 0.26 10.57 -3.97
C THR A 209 -0.98 10.68 -3.09
N ALA A 210 -1.31 11.89 -2.65
CA ALA A 210 -2.61 12.26 -2.09
C ALA A 210 -3.50 12.83 -3.20
N ARG A 211 -4.60 12.16 -3.50
CA ARG A 211 -5.65 12.60 -4.44
C ARG A 211 -6.86 13.11 -3.67
N SER A 212 -7.83 13.62 -4.36
CA SER A 212 -9.05 14.21 -3.75
C SER A 212 -9.61 13.33 -2.63
N GLY A 213 -9.74 13.90 -1.44
CA GLY A 213 -10.22 13.27 -0.21
C GLY A 213 -9.28 12.24 0.41
N GLY A 214 -8.07 12.07 -0.13
CA GLY A 214 -7.00 11.23 0.45
C GLY A 214 -6.12 12.03 1.42
N ILE A 215 -5.70 11.40 2.51
CA ILE A 215 -4.87 12.02 3.54
C ILE A 215 -3.61 11.18 3.75
N ILE A 216 -2.46 11.85 3.67
CA ILE A 216 -1.17 11.27 4.04
C ILE A 216 -0.64 12.06 5.23
N SER A 217 -0.35 11.38 6.34
CA SER A 217 0.13 12.02 7.56
C SER A 217 1.40 11.37 8.10
N GLY A 218 2.41 12.18 8.37
CA GLY A 218 3.73 11.72 8.74
C GLY A 218 4.47 11.02 7.58
N GLY A 219 5.66 10.54 7.89
CA GLY A 219 6.53 9.88 6.93
C GLY A 219 7.58 10.79 6.35
N SER A 220 8.40 10.23 5.44
CA SER A 220 9.53 10.97 4.86
C SER A 220 9.79 10.60 3.40
N ALA A 221 10.36 11.54 2.66
CA ALA A 221 10.93 11.26 1.34
C ALA A 221 12.40 11.71 1.30
N GLY A 222 13.23 10.88 0.67
CA GLY A 222 14.66 11.12 0.45
C GLY A 222 15.12 10.40 -0.80
N GLY A 223 16.38 10.49 -1.18
CA GLY A 223 16.97 9.71 -2.27
C GLY A 223 16.19 9.74 -3.58
N ALA A 224 15.65 10.87 -4.00
CA ALA A 224 14.76 11.08 -5.16
C ALA A 224 13.32 10.55 -5.00
N GLY A 225 12.91 10.09 -3.82
CA GLY A 225 11.51 9.81 -3.50
C GLY A 225 10.68 11.09 -3.40
N TYR A 226 9.39 11.00 -3.70
CA TYR A 226 8.57 12.20 -3.61
C TYR A 226 7.10 11.98 -3.26
N TYR A 227 6.54 13.04 -2.69
CA TYR A 227 5.10 13.18 -2.42
C TYR A 227 4.44 14.08 -3.43
N VAL A 228 3.18 13.81 -3.72
CA VAL A 228 2.35 14.65 -4.57
C VAL A 228 1.00 14.89 -3.90
N ALA A 229 0.60 16.15 -3.78
CA ALA A 229 -0.75 16.54 -3.37
C ALA A 229 -1.52 17.09 -4.56
N TYR A 230 -2.46 16.36 -5.09
CA TYR A 230 -3.42 16.85 -6.09
C TYR A 230 -4.59 17.55 -5.41
N SER A 231 -5.39 18.25 -6.20
CA SER A 231 -6.57 18.98 -5.72
C SER A 231 -7.43 18.13 -4.78
N GLY A 232 -7.70 18.67 -3.58
CA GLY A 232 -8.43 18.00 -2.50
C GLY A 232 -7.66 16.88 -1.77
N GLY A 233 -6.41 16.61 -2.14
CA GLY A 233 -5.51 15.73 -1.38
C GLY A 233 -4.70 16.51 -0.35
N VAL A 234 -4.34 15.86 0.76
CA VAL A 234 -3.64 16.50 1.89
C VAL A 234 -2.39 15.70 2.27
N LEU A 235 -1.27 16.40 2.38
CA LEU A 235 -0.03 15.95 3.02
C LEU A 235 0.13 16.69 4.36
N SER A 236 0.37 15.98 5.44
CA SER A 236 0.51 16.58 6.76
C SER A 236 1.69 15.98 7.53
N GLY A 237 2.53 16.81 8.14
CA GLY A 237 3.63 16.36 8.99
C GLY A 237 4.70 15.54 8.26
N ILE A 238 4.94 15.78 6.98
CA ILE A 238 5.95 15.07 6.20
C ILE A 238 7.34 15.67 6.38
N ALA A 239 8.37 14.83 6.36
CA ALA A 239 9.76 15.23 6.36
C ALA A 239 10.43 14.95 5.01
N LEU A 240 11.03 15.98 4.42
CA LEU A 240 11.81 15.85 3.18
C LEU A 240 13.29 15.92 3.52
N SER A 241 14.05 14.91 3.15
CA SER A 241 15.50 14.83 3.34
C SER A 241 16.22 14.90 2.00
N SER A 242 17.54 14.81 2.02
CA SER A 242 18.38 14.97 0.81
C SER A 242 17.86 14.21 -0.40
N GLY A 243 17.63 14.93 -1.50
CA GLY A 243 17.07 14.42 -2.75
C GLY A 243 15.54 14.24 -2.75
N GLY A 244 14.89 14.27 -1.58
CA GLY A 244 13.43 14.15 -1.47
C GLY A 244 12.70 15.39 -1.96
N SER A 245 11.50 15.20 -2.47
CA SER A 245 10.68 16.32 -2.98
C SER A 245 9.20 16.15 -2.61
N ALA A 246 8.51 17.28 -2.50
CA ALA A 246 7.05 17.29 -2.47
C ALA A 246 6.50 18.31 -3.45
N PHE A 247 5.36 17.99 -4.06
CA PHE A 247 4.70 18.81 -5.07
C PHE A 247 3.25 19.07 -4.68
N GLY A 248 2.85 20.34 -4.65
CA GLY A 248 1.45 20.75 -4.61
C GLY A 248 0.92 21.00 -6.02
N TYR A 249 -0.02 20.20 -6.48
CA TYR A 249 -0.78 20.36 -7.70
C TYR A 249 -2.26 20.64 -7.38
N GLY A 250 -2.51 21.76 -6.74
CA GLY A 250 -3.83 22.15 -6.24
C GLY A 250 -4.22 21.51 -4.91
N GLY A 251 -3.33 20.75 -4.30
CA GLY A 251 -3.52 20.11 -3.00
C GLY A 251 -2.87 20.88 -1.85
N GLY A 252 -3.13 20.43 -0.62
CA GLY A 252 -2.65 21.01 0.63
C GLY A 252 -1.43 20.32 1.19
N VAL A 253 -0.50 21.10 1.77
CA VAL A 253 0.66 20.61 2.53
C VAL A 253 0.67 21.33 3.87
N SER A 254 0.78 20.62 4.99
CA SER A 254 0.86 21.26 6.31
C SER A 254 1.88 20.57 7.22
N GLY A 255 2.53 21.34 8.09
CA GLY A 255 3.50 20.82 9.06
C GLY A 255 4.70 20.13 8.41
N ALA A 256 5.15 20.60 7.24
CA ALA A 256 6.23 19.94 6.52
C ALA A 256 7.60 20.51 6.92
N THR A 257 8.57 19.61 7.06
CA THR A 257 9.99 19.96 7.21
C THR A 257 10.72 19.72 5.89
N VAL A 258 11.37 20.75 5.37
CA VAL A 258 12.16 20.70 4.12
C VAL A 258 13.64 20.75 4.47
N GLY A 259 14.25 19.59 4.61
CA GLY A 259 15.65 19.44 5.02
C GLY A 259 16.66 19.73 3.90
N SER A 260 17.93 19.56 4.22
CA SER A 260 19.03 19.86 3.30
C SER A 260 18.94 19.12 1.97
N GLY A 261 19.02 19.86 0.86
CA GLY A 261 18.92 19.32 -0.51
C GLY A 261 17.51 18.89 -0.92
N ALA A 262 16.53 19.04 -0.04
CA ALA A 262 15.13 18.72 -0.34
C ALA A 262 14.36 19.92 -0.94
N ARG A 263 13.21 19.63 -1.56
CA ARG A 263 12.41 20.64 -2.23
C ARG A 263 10.92 20.46 -1.98
N LEU A 264 10.26 21.53 -1.56
CA LEU A 264 8.80 21.64 -1.59
C LEU A 264 8.41 22.65 -2.70
N ARG A 265 7.57 22.22 -3.64
CA ARG A 265 7.13 23.06 -4.76
C ARG A 265 5.62 23.15 -4.81
N LEU A 266 5.09 24.34 -4.73
CA LEU A 266 3.69 24.64 -5.01
C LEU A 266 3.61 25.13 -6.44
N THR A 267 3.06 24.32 -7.36
CA THR A 267 3.21 24.52 -8.79
C THR A 267 1.92 24.84 -9.51
N SER A 268 0.78 24.38 -9.04
CA SER A 268 -0.51 24.64 -9.67
C SER A 268 -1.35 25.55 -8.81
N SER A 269 -2.07 26.46 -9.44
CA SER A 269 -3.02 27.36 -8.78
C SER A 269 -3.92 26.60 -7.81
N GLY A 270 -4.17 27.16 -6.63
CA GLY A 270 -4.90 26.56 -5.53
C GLY A 270 -4.06 25.63 -4.63
N SER A 271 -2.78 25.42 -4.94
CA SER A 271 -1.88 24.74 -3.99
C SER A 271 -1.63 25.64 -2.79
N PHE A 272 -1.68 25.04 -1.61
CA PHE A 272 -1.51 25.75 -0.35
C PHE A 272 -0.58 24.99 0.59
N ALA A 273 0.32 25.72 1.25
CA ALA A 273 1.18 25.18 2.28
C ALA A 273 1.03 25.99 3.59
N ASN A 274 1.04 25.31 4.73
CA ASN A 274 0.96 25.96 6.04
C ASN A 274 1.88 25.29 7.04
N ASP A 275 2.49 26.06 7.93
CA ASP A 275 3.39 25.57 8.98
C ASP A 275 4.59 24.81 8.37
N ILE A 276 5.41 25.53 7.62
CA ILE A 276 6.53 24.95 6.86
C ILE A 276 7.86 25.39 7.46
N ALA A 277 8.65 24.42 7.91
CA ALA A 277 10.04 24.64 8.29
C ALA A 277 10.96 24.33 7.10
N VAL A 278 11.67 25.36 6.60
CA VAL A 278 12.71 25.21 5.57
C VAL A 278 14.06 25.26 6.28
N GLU A 279 14.71 24.11 6.38
CA GLU A 279 15.99 23.96 7.03
C GLU A 279 17.14 24.34 6.10
N ARG A 280 18.36 24.42 6.66
CA ARG A 280 19.58 24.76 5.92
C ARG A 280 19.67 23.98 4.59
N ALA A 281 19.92 24.71 3.48
CA ALA A 281 20.00 24.19 2.12
C ALA A 281 18.72 23.48 1.60
N GLY A 282 17.58 23.62 2.31
CA GLY A 282 16.27 23.26 1.82
C GLY A 282 15.67 24.36 0.92
N TYR A 283 14.70 24.00 0.09
CA TYR A 283 14.07 24.90 -0.87
C TYR A 283 12.55 24.85 -0.78
N LEU A 284 11.90 26.01 -0.62
CA LEU A 284 10.46 26.19 -0.81
C LEU A 284 10.22 27.09 -2.03
N TYR A 285 9.40 26.62 -2.95
CA TYR A 285 9.00 27.33 -4.16
C TYR A 285 7.50 27.61 -4.12
N VAL A 286 7.11 28.88 -4.24
CA VAL A 286 5.71 29.32 -4.30
C VAL A 286 5.44 29.94 -5.65
N SER A 287 4.74 29.22 -6.52
CA SER A 287 4.45 29.67 -7.90
C SER A 287 3.16 30.48 -7.98
N ALA A 288 2.83 30.98 -9.17
CA ALA A 288 1.64 31.77 -9.44
C ALA A 288 0.34 31.05 -8.99
N GLY A 289 -0.53 31.79 -8.30
CA GLY A 289 -1.80 31.29 -7.77
C GLY A 289 -1.65 30.29 -6.61
N CYS A 290 -0.45 30.13 -6.08
CA CYS A 290 -0.18 29.33 -4.89
C CYS A 290 0.01 30.21 -3.66
N GLY A 291 -0.34 29.67 -2.47
CA GLY A 291 -0.13 30.33 -1.20
C GLY A 291 0.68 29.47 -0.22
N ALA A 292 1.51 30.14 0.58
CA ALA A 292 2.16 29.51 1.71
C ALA A 292 2.07 30.43 2.93
N SER A 293 1.92 29.88 4.14
CA SER A 293 1.81 30.66 5.36
C SER A 293 2.52 29.98 6.53
N ALA A 294 2.82 30.76 7.57
CA ALA A 294 3.54 30.32 8.75
C ALA A 294 4.85 29.59 8.38
N ILE A 295 5.73 30.29 7.69
CA ILE A 295 6.96 29.75 7.13
C ILE A 295 8.14 30.16 7.99
N VAL A 296 8.93 29.19 8.43
CA VAL A 296 10.22 29.46 9.07
C VAL A 296 11.34 29.12 8.09
N VAL A 297 12.17 30.11 7.74
CA VAL A 297 13.31 29.93 6.82
C VAL A 297 14.61 30.01 7.64
N ALA A 298 15.28 28.89 7.80
CA ALA A 298 16.53 28.81 8.54
C ALA A 298 17.69 29.50 7.81
N SER A 299 18.81 29.73 8.49
CA SER A 299 20.06 30.23 7.88
C SER A 299 20.49 29.33 6.70
N ASN A 300 20.84 29.92 5.58
CA ASN A 300 21.19 29.25 4.30
C ASN A 300 20.05 28.34 3.73
N ALA A 301 18.82 28.50 4.16
CA ALA A 301 17.65 27.94 3.52
C ALA A 301 17.12 28.88 2.42
N ASN A 302 16.30 28.37 1.52
CA ASN A 302 15.86 29.12 0.35
C ASN A 302 14.34 29.17 0.26
N LEU A 303 13.77 30.36 0.24
CA LEU A 303 12.38 30.64 -0.10
C LEU A 303 12.34 31.44 -1.41
N LEU A 304 11.65 30.90 -2.42
CA LEU A 304 11.47 31.56 -3.70
C LEU A 304 9.98 31.78 -3.95
N VAL A 305 9.57 33.03 -4.00
CA VAL A 305 8.19 33.43 -4.32
C VAL A 305 8.18 34.02 -5.71
N PHE A 306 7.56 33.31 -6.66
CA PHE A 306 7.46 33.72 -8.04
C PHE A 306 6.31 34.70 -8.23
N SER A 307 6.26 35.32 -9.40
CA SER A 307 5.18 36.25 -9.80
C SER A 307 3.80 35.58 -9.59
N GLY A 308 2.90 36.26 -8.90
CA GLY A 308 1.58 35.76 -8.54
C GLY A 308 1.55 34.71 -7.42
N GLY A 309 2.68 34.36 -6.82
CA GLY A 309 2.77 33.56 -5.60
C GLY A 309 2.65 34.41 -4.34
N THR A 310 2.16 33.87 -3.25
CA THR A 310 1.96 34.57 -1.97
C THR A 310 2.57 33.78 -0.83
N ALA A 311 3.41 34.45 0.00
CA ALA A 311 3.96 33.89 1.24
C ALA A 311 3.64 34.83 2.41
N LEU A 312 2.97 34.29 3.44
CA LEU A 312 2.48 35.05 4.59
C LEU A 312 3.12 34.55 5.90
N ALA A 313 3.21 35.43 6.88
CA ALA A 313 3.78 35.15 8.20
C ALA A 313 5.14 34.42 8.08
N VAL A 314 6.06 35.03 7.34
CA VAL A 314 7.39 34.49 7.09
C VAL A 314 8.34 34.93 8.20
N THR A 315 8.92 34.01 8.92
CA THR A 315 10.04 34.22 9.83
C THR A 315 11.33 33.80 9.14
N SER A 316 12.25 34.73 8.88
CA SER A 316 13.54 34.43 8.27
C SER A 316 14.68 34.66 9.25
N ASN A 317 15.51 33.63 9.43
CA ASN A 317 16.71 33.73 10.26
C ASN A 317 17.84 34.50 9.53
N ALA A 318 18.79 35.04 10.26
CA ALA A 318 19.95 35.66 9.66
C ALA A 318 20.67 34.71 8.68
N GLY A 319 20.94 35.19 7.45
CA GLY A 319 21.54 34.40 6.38
C GLY A 319 20.56 33.49 5.62
N ALA A 320 19.27 33.63 5.83
CA ALA A 320 18.26 32.99 4.97
C ALA A 320 18.25 33.66 3.58
N ASN A 321 18.03 32.85 2.54
CA ASN A 321 17.92 33.32 1.15
C ASN A 321 16.45 33.45 0.79
N VAL A 322 15.91 34.65 0.83
CA VAL A 322 14.52 34.94 0.42
C VAL A 322 14.54 35.73 -0.88
N THR A 323 13.96 35.13 -1.93
CA THR A 323 13.87 35.78 -3.25
C THR A 323 12.39 35.93 -3.63
N VAL A 324 12.00 37.17 -3.96
CA VAL A 324 10.66 37.49 -4.41
C VAL A 324 10.75 38.07 -5.82
N SER A 325 10.12 37.42 -6.80
CA SER A 325 10.06 37.92 -8.17
C SER A 325 9.07 39.08 -8.28
N SER A 326 9.21 39.89 -9.30
CA SER A 326 8.24 40.97 -9.60
C SER A 326 6.82 40.38 -9.68
N GLY A 327 5.88 40.95 -8.92
CA GLY A 327 4.50 40.42 -8.79
C GLY A 327 4.31 39.24 -7.84
N GLY A 328 5.36 38.79 -7.15
CA GLY A 328 5.24 37.94 -5.98
C GLY A 328 4.95 38.76 -4.73
N TYR A 329 4.29 38.17 -3.73
CA TYR A 329 3.97 38.83 -2.46
C TYR A 329 4.54 38.09 -1.27
N ILE A 330 5.12 38.81 -0.35
CA ILE A 330 5.61 38.30 0.92
C ILE A 330 5.20 39.22 2.07
N GLU A 331 4.79 38.61 3.19
CA GLU A 331 4.54 39.28 4.45
C GLU A 331 5.34 38.57 5.55
N TYR A 332 6.14 39.32 6.27
CA TYR A 332 6.90 38.81 7.41
C TYR A 332 6.05 38.79 8.69
N ALA A 333 6.35 37.83 9.59
CA ALA A 333 5.69 37.69 10.89
C ALA A 333 6.10 38.79 11.88
#